data_beb900a2cd97d4512e5b73cf566c9297
#
_entry.id   beb900a2cd97d4512e5b73cf566c9297
#
_cell.length_a   1.000
_cell.length_b   1.000
_cell.length_c   1.000
_cell.angle_alpha   90.00
_cell.angle_beta   90.00
_cell.angle_gamma   90.00
#
_symmetry.space_group_name_H-M   'P 1'
#
loop_
_entity.id
_entity.type
_entity.pdbx_description
1 polymer ?
#
loop_
_entity_poly.entity_id
_entity_poly.type
_entity_poly.pdbx_seq_one_letter_code
_entity_poly.pdbx_strand_id
1 'polypeptide(L)'
;MPVPPSASSGAQTETDTAALADAAAYVLRTVPEPQCGSVGGEWAVLGLARSGYGDAAWSEAYYDNLVAYAQAQDGVLHARKYTEYARVVLALTAIGKDPRDVGGYDLLAPLGDFERVTFQGLNGAVFALLALDAGGYAVPAAPAGRTQATREGYLAEILAYQTPAGGFSLDADGGDADADITAMALCALAPYSGDAGVSDAARAAFLWLSDAQGANGDFGSAESNAQVLIALATYGIPPEDAHFVKDGRSAFDALLAYVVPGGGYCHASADAEANPMASEQALLALTAVTRQRAGESGLYAMTGDAGTPHLNLDAADGANKEQ
;
A
#
# COMPACT_ATOMS: atom_id res chain seq x y z
N MET A 1 -20.64 28.26 -15.36
CA MET A 1 -19.93 27.78 -16.55
C MET A 1 -18.82 26.87 -16.04
N PRO A 2 -18.68 25.62 -16.52
CA PRO A 2 -17.54 24.80 -16.13
C PRO A 2 -16.26 25.44 -16.64
N VAL A 3 -15.25 25.56 -15.78
CA VAL A 3 -13.91 25.99 -16.15
C VAL A 3 -13.30 24.91 -17.07
N PRO A 4 -12.76 25.23 -18.24
CA PRO A 4 -12.13 24.22 -19.07
C PRO A 4 -10.90 23.65 -18.34
N PRO A 5 -10.59 22.35 -18.48
CA PRO A 5 -9.39 21.77 -17.89
C PRO A 5 -8.17 22.52 -18.39
N SER A 6 -7.29 22.90 -17.45
CA SER A 6 -6.07 23.64 -17.78
C SER A 6 -5.13 22.73 -18.61
N ALA A 7 -4.39 23.31 -19.55
CA ALA A 7 -3.42 22.59 -20.39
C ALA A 7 -2.33 21.83 -19.58
N SER A 8 -2.14 22.19 -18.30
CA SER A 8 -1.25 21.49 -17.36
C SER A 8 -1.77 20.08 -16.97
N SER A 9 -3.09 19.85 -16.93
CA SER A 9 -3.63 18.55 -16.52
C SER A 9 -3.41 17.47 -17.61
N GLY A 10 -3.43 17.83 -18.90
CA GLY A 10 -3.19 16.90 -19.98
C GLY A 10 -1.75 16.39 -20.04
N ALA A 11 -0.77 17.30 -19.91
CA ALA A 11 0.65 16.94 -19.92
C ALA A 11 1.04 16.07 -18.72
N GLN A 12 0.45 16.34 -17.54
CA GLN A 12 0.69 15.54 -16.36
C GLN A 12 0.16 14.11 -16.52
N THR A 13 -1.06 13.96 -17.02
CA THR A 13 -1.65 12.64 -17.28
C THR A 13 -0.85 11.82 -18.30
N GLU A 14 -0.27 12.46 -19.33
CA GLU A 14 0.60 11.78 -20.29
C GLU A 14 1.90 11.29 -19.61
N THR A 15 2.53 12.12 -18.75
CA THR A 15 3.73 11.74 -18.00
C THR A 15 3.46 10.55 -17.09
N ASP A 16 2.35 10.56 -16.34
CA ASP A 16 1.99 9.49 -15.44
C ASP A 16 1.77 8.17 -16.18
N THR A 17 1.02 8.22 -17.27
CA THR A 17 0.73 7.05 -18.10
C THR A 17 2.01 6.46 -18.69
N ALA A 18 2.95 7.31 -19.14
CA ALA A 18 4.23 6.85 -19.66
C ALA A 18 5.09 6.21 -18.56
N ALA A 19 5.20 6.86 -17.39
CA ALA A 19 5.97 6.32 -16.27
C ALA A 19 5.40 4.97 -15.78
N LEU A 20 4.06 4.85 -15.70
CA LEU A 20 3.40 3.61 -15.34
C LEU A 20 3.65 2.50 -16.36
N ALA A 21 3.56 2.81 -17.66
CA ALA A 21 3.81 1.85 -18.73
C ALA A 21 5.27 1.34 -18.70
N ASP A 22 6.23 2.24 -18.48
CA ASP A 22 7.65 1.90 -18.40
C ASP A 22 7.96 1.03 -17.17
N ALA A 23 7.38 1.36 -16.01
CA ALA A 23 7.52 0.56 -14.79
C ALA A 23 6.91 -0.85 -14.96
N ALA A 24 5.72 -0.95 -15.55
CA ALA A 24 5.06 -2.23 -15.82
C ALA A 24 5.88 -3.08 -16.82
N ALA A 25 6.37 -2.47 -17.90
CA ALA A 25 7.22 -3.14 -18.88
C ALA A 25 8.54 -3.63 -18.27
N TYR A 26 9.13 -2.86 -17.34
CA TYR A 26 10.32 -3.28 -16.60
C TYR A 26 10.03 -4.51 -15.75
N VAL A 27 8.97 -4.50 -14.94
CA VAL A 27 8.60 -5.62 -14.06
C VAL A 27 8.28 -6.87 -14.87
N LEU A 28 7.49 -6.78 -15.94
CA LEU A 28 7.20 -7.91 -16.82
C LEU A 28 8.47 -8.53 -17.44
N ARG A 29 9.45 -7.71 -17.80
CA ARG A 29 10.72 -8.17 -18.38
C ARG A 29 11.62 -8.82 -17.35
N THR A 30 11.66 -8.33 -16.11
CA THR A 30 12.57 -8.80 -15.06
C THR A 30 11.98 -9.92 -14.20
N VAL A 31 10.66 -10.06 -14.23
CA VAL A 31 9.91 -11.13 -13.54
C VAL A 31 9.13 -11.96 -14.56
N PRO A 32 9.80 -12.71 -15.44
CA PRO A 32 9.12 -13.51 -16.46
C PRO A 32 8.33 -14.69 -15.85
N GLU A 33 8.75 -15.18 -14.69
CA GLU A 33 8.15 -16.31 -13.97
C GLU A 33 7.85 -15.89 -12.53
N PRO A 34 6.66 -15.34 -12.23
CA PRO A 34 6.32 -14.87 -10.90
C PRO A 34 6.19 -16.03 -9.91
N GLN A 35 6.76 -15.84 -8.72
CA GLN A 35 6.82 -16.86 -7.67
C GLN A 35 6.07 -16.38 -6.42
N CYS A 36 5.76 -17.31 -5.49
CA CYS A 36 5.30 -16.92 -4.16
C CYS A 36 6.46 -16.23 -3.42
N GLY A 37 6.26 -14.96 -3.03
CA GLY A 37 7.27 -14.13 -2.37
C GLY A 37 7.02 -12.65 -2.59
N SER A 38 7.55 -11.79 -1.71
CA SER A 38 7.30 -10.34 -1.79
C SER A 38 7.87 -9.74 -3.09
N VAL A 39 9.13 -10.00 -3.39
CA VAL A 39 9.80 -9.54 -4.61
C VAL A 39 9.72 -10.61 -5.68
N GLY A 40 9.35 -10.24 -6.88
CA GLY A 40 9.12 -11.17 -7.99
C GLY A 40 7.83 -11.99 -7.84
N GLY A 41 6.95 -11.58 -6.93
CA GLY A 41 5.69 -12.25 -6.62
C GLY A 41 4.57 -11.27 -6.29
N GLU A 42 4.10 -11.24 -5.05
CA GLU A 42 2.83 -10.59 -4.68
C GLU A 42 2.78 -9.09 -5.04
N TRP A 43 3.88 -8.34 -4.90
CA TRP A 43 3.91 -6.92 -5.25
C TRP A 43 3.85 -6.69 -6.75
N ALA A 44 4.58 -7.48 -7.53
CA ALA A 44 4.50 -7.44 -8.99
C ALA A 44 3.10 -7.81 -9.46
N VAL A 45 2.49 -8.87 -8.89
CA VAL A 45 1.13 -9.32 -9.22
C VAL A 45 0.11 -8.23 -8.94
N LEU A 46 0.13 -7.63 -7.75
CA LEU A 46 -0.77 -6.55 -7.35
C LEU A 46 -0.64 -5.35 -8.29
N GLY A 47 0.60 -4.90 -8.52
CA GLY A 47 0.87 -3.74 -9.37
C GLY A 47 0.42 -3.95 -10.81
N LEU A 48 0.79 -5.08 -11.43
CA LEU A 48 0.42 -5.39 -12.81
C LEU A 48 -1.09 -5.61 -12.98
N ALA A 49 -1.74 -6.31 -12.04
CA ALA A 49 -3.18 -6.53 -12.10
C ALA A 49 -3.96 -5.20 -11.95
N ARG A 50 -3.57 -4.36 -10.97
CA ARG A 50 -4.28 -3.11 -10.68
C ARG A 50 -3.99 -2.01 -11.69
N SER A 51 -2.85 -2.03 -12.38
CA SER A 51 -2.52 -1.11 -13.46
C SER A 51 -3.16 -1.48 -14.80
N GLY A 52 -3.65 -2.72 -14.96
CA GLY A 52 -4.18 -3.23 -16.22
C GLY A 52 -3.09 -3.64 -17.23
N TYR A 53 -1.82 -3.66 -16.83
CA TYR A 53 -0.70 -4.11 -17.69
C TYR A 53 -0.36 -5.59 -17.53
N GLY A 54 -0.91 -6.27 -16.51
CA GLY A 54 -0.76 -7.71 -16.34
C GLY A 54 -1.54 -8.49 -17.40
N ASP A 55 -0.92 -9.49 -18.02
CA ASP A 55 -1.64 -10.40 -18.87
C ASP A 55 -2.19 -11.63 -18.10
N ALA A 56 -3.23 -12.27 -18.66
CA ALA A 56 -3.89 -13.38 -18.00
C ALA A 56 -2.98 -14.60 -17.85
N ALA A 57 -2.09 -14.87 -18.81
CA ALA A 57 -1.21 -16.03 -18.78
C ALA A 57 -0.13 -15.86 -17.70
N TRP A 58 0.42 -14.66 -17.56
CA TRP A 58 1.37 -14.33 -16.49
C TRP A 58 0.74 -14.43 -15.10
N SER A 59 -0.50 -13.93 -14.94
CA SER A 59 -1.25 -14.03 -13.68
C SER A 59 -1.60 -15.49 -13.34
N GLU A 60 -1.95 -16.30 -14.33
CA GLU A 60 -2.22 -17.73 -14.13
C GLU A 60 -0.93 -18.49 -13.75
N ALA A 61 0.22 -18.16 -14.35
CA ALA A 61 1.50 -18.74 -13.97
C ALA A 61 1.86 -18.46 -12.50
N TYR A 62 1.59 -17.23 -11.99
CA TYR A 62 1.72 -16.96 -10.57
C TYR A 62 0.81 -17.86 -9.72
N TYR A 63 -0.47 -17.98 -10.12
CA TYR A 63 -1.43 -18.81 -9.37
C TYR A 63 -1.01 -20.27 -9.33
N ASP A 64 -0.58 -20.84 -10.46
CA ASP A 64 -0.10 -22.22 -10.54
C ASP A 64 1.13 -22.43 -9.65
N ASN A 65 2.10 -21.51 -9.66
CA ASN A 65 3.28 -21.55 -8.82
C ASN A 65 2.92 -21.44 -7.32
N LEU A 66 1.96 -20.57 -6.97
CA LEU A 66 1.47 -20.48 -5.61
C LEU A 66 0.76 -21.76 -5.15
N VAL A 67 -0.08 -22.36 -5.99
CA VAL A 67 -0.74 -23.65 -5.70
C VAL A 67 0.30 -24.73 -5.43
N ALA A 68 1.30 -24.85 -6.31
CA ALA A 68 2.39 -25.82 -6.14
C ALA A 68 3.18 -25.56 -4.84
N TYR A 69 3.46 -24.30 -4.53
CA TYR A 69 4.13 -23.90 -3.28
C TYR A 69 3.29 -24.26 -2.06
N ALA A 70 1.99 -23.90 -2.04
CA ALA A 70 1.08 -24.19 -0.94
C ALA A 70 0.96 -25.70 -0.70
N GLN A 71 0.84 -26.50 -1.76
CA GLN A 71 0.80 -27.97 -1.68
C GLN A 71 2.09 -28.56 -1.13
N ALA A 72 3.25 -28.02 -1.54
CA ALA A 72 4.56 -28.49 -1.05
C ALA A 72 4.80 -28.14 0.43
N GLN A 73 4.10 -27.15 0.96
CA GLN A 73 4.23 -26.67 2.34
C GLN A 73 3.01 -27.00 3.22
N ASP A 74 2.13 -27.92 2.79
CA ASP A 74 0.89 -28.27 3.49
C ASP A 74 0.04 -27.04 3.89
N GLY A 75 -0.01 -26.03 3.03
CA GLY A 75 -0.73 -24.76 3.25
C GLY A 75 -0.05 -23.78 4.20
N VAL A 76 1.16 -24.08 4.69
CA VAL A 76 1.88 -23.20 5.62
C VAL A 76 2.88 -22.34 4.85
N LEU A 77 2.48 -21.11 4.48
CA LEU A 77 3.37 -20.20 3.76
C LEU A 77 4.56 -19.76 4.63
N HIS A 78 4.31 -19.46 5.91
CA HIS A 78 5.37 -19.17 6.87
C HIS A 78 4.90 -19.43 8.31
N ALA A 79 5.78 -19.99 9.15
CA ALA A 79 5.43 -20.38 10.52
C ALA A 79 5.18 -19.18 11.47
N ARG A 80 5.72 -17.99 11.16
CA ARG A 80 5.70 -16.81 12.05
C ARG A 80 5.35 -15.50 11.35
N LYS A 81 5.62 -15.36 10.03
CA LYS A 81 5.39 -14.12 9.29
C LYS A 81 4.02 -14.18 8.61
N TYR A 82 3.01 -13.72 9.29
CA TYR A 82 1.63 -13.76 8.78
C TYR A 82 1.34 -12.67 7.73
N THR A 83 2.23 -11.70 7.58
CA THR A 83 2.22 -10.78 6.43
C THR A 83 2.40 -11.51 5.09
N GLU A 84 3.01 -12.72 5.07
CA GLU A 84 3.09 -13.55 3.86
C GLU A 84 1.69 -13.93 3.37
N TYR A 85 0.82 -14.40 4.28
CA TYR A 85 -0.57 -14.72 3.94
C TYR A 85 -1.34 -13.49 3.47
N ALA A 86 -1.19 -12.35 4.16
CA ALA A 86 -1.88 -11.13 3.81
C ALA A 86 -1.50 -10.62 2.40
N ARG A 87 -0.21 -10.66 2.04
CA ARG A 87 0.25 -10.30 0.68
C ARG A 87 -0.30 -11.24 -0.38
N VAL A 88 -0.29 -12.56 -0.13
CA VAL A 88 -0.89 -13.55 -1.03
C VAL A 88 -2.39 -13.28 -1.21
N VAL A 89 -3.12 -12.98 -0.13
CA VAL A 89 -4.55 -12.61 -0.22
C VAL A 89 -4.75 -11.37 -1.10
N LEU A 90 -3.92 -10.33 -0.94
CA LEU A 90 -3.98 -9.13 -1.78
C LEU A 90 -3.73 -9.45 -3.27
N ALA A 91 -2.69 -10.23 -3.56
CA ALA A 91 -2.35 -10.63 -4.92
C ALA A 91 -3.45 -11.47 -5.57
N LEU A 92 -3.97 -12.47 -4.86
CA LEU A 92 -5.07 -13.33 -5.34
C LEU A 92 -6.34 -12.51 -5.59
N THR A 93 -6.69 -11.62 -4.67
CA THR A 93 -7.86 -10.74 -4.84
C THR A 93 -7.70 -9.86 -6.10
N ALA A 94 -6.49 -9.33 -6.33
CA ALA A 94 -6.22 -8.48 -7.49
C ALA A 94 -6.36 -9.22 -8.84
N ILE A 95 -6.04 -10.51 -8.89
CA ILE A 95 -6.20 -11.34 -10.10
C ILE A 95 -7.51 -12.13 -10.13
N GLY A 96 -8.44 -11.85 -9.19
CA GLY A 96 -9.76 -12.47 -9.16
C GLY A 96 -9.80 -13.93 -8.73
N LYS A 97 -8.79 -14.40 -7.98
CA LYS A 97 -8.73 -15.76 -7.41
C LYS A 97 -9.20 -15.75 -5.95
N ASP A 98 -9.80 -16.84 -5.50
CA ASP A 98 -10.29 -16.97 -4.12
C ASP A 98 -9.17 -17.45 -3.18
N PRO A 99 -8.74 -16.66 -2.20
CA PRO A 99 -7.69 -17.04 -1.26
C PRO A 99 -8.12 -18.15 -0.27
N ARG A 100 -9.41 -18.49 -0.23
CA ARG A 100 -9.96 -19.55 0.64
C ARG A 100 -9.85 -20.95 0.02
N ASP A 101 -9.47 -21.03 -1.26
CA ASP A 101 -9.26 -22.31 -1.95
C ASP A 101 -8.07 -22.21 -2.91
N VAL A 102 -6.88 -22.38 -2.38
CA VAL A 102 -5.63 -22.37 -3.15
C VAL A 102 -5.05 -23.79 -3.15
N GLY A 103 -5.43 -24.57 -4.16
CA GLY A 103 -5.01 -25.96 -4.24
C GLY A 103 -5.51 -26.82 -3.08
N GLY A 104 -6.67 -26.48 -2.50
CA GLY A 104 -7.29 -27.16 -1.37
C GLY A 104 -6.95 -26.56 0.01
N TYR A 105 -6.21 -25.44 0.07
CA TYR A 105 -5.85 -24.75 1.31
C TYR A 105 -6.52 -23.38 1.41
N ASP A 106 -7.01 -23.05 2.60
CA ASP A 106 -7.53 -21.73 2.94
C ASP A 106 -6.38 -20.84 3.46
N LEU A 107 -5.85 -19.98 2.59
CA LEU A 107 -4.77 -19.05 2.91
C LEU A 107 -5.26 -17.75 3.56
N LEU A 108 -6.58 -17.52 3.62
CA LEU A 108 -7.19 -16.43 4.37
C LEU A 108 -7.32 -16.77 5.87
N ALA A 109 -7.59 -18.04 6.19
CA ALA A 109 -7.87 -18.51 7.55
C ALA A 109 -6.84 -18.07 8.62
N PRO A 110 -5.50 -18.03 8.32
CA PRO A 110 -4.51 -17.56 9.29
C PRO A 110 -4.73 -16.13 9.80
N LEU A 111 -5.41 -15.26 9.05
CA LEU A 111 -5.71 -13.88 9.46
C LEU A 111 -6.77 -13.78 10.56
N GLY A 112 -7.33 -14.90 11.03
CA GLY A 112 -8.22 -14.97 12.17
C GLY A 112 -7.52 -15.08 13.53
N ASP A 113 -6.21 -15.43 13.57
CA ASP A 113 -5.42 -15.59 14.80
C ASP A 113 -4.72 -14.27 15.16
N PHE A 114 -5.31 -13.50 16.07
CA PHE A 114 -4.83 -12.18 16.44
C PHE A 114 -3.36 -12.18 16.89
N GLU A 115 -2.98 -13.09 17.80
CA GLU A 115 -1.64 -13.12 18.38
C GLU A 115 -0.57 -13.49 17.34
N ARG A 116 -0.92 -14.35 16.37
CA ARG A 116 0.00 -14.75 15.31
C ARG A 116 0.21 -13.62 14.30
N VAL A 117 -0.87 -12.93 13.96
CA VAL A 117 -0.80 -11.79 13.04
C VAL A 117 -0.01 -10.65 13.67
N THR A 118 -0.35 -10.24 14.90
CA THR A 118 0.31 -9.13 15.59
C THR A 118 1.69 -9.48 16.15
N PHE A 119 2.14 -10.74 16.01
CA PHE A 119 3.53 -11.11 16.30
C PHE A 119 4.56 -10.26 15.51
N GLN A 120 4.19 -9.74 14.35
CA GLN A 120 5.00 -8.82 13.55
C GLN A 120 4.71 -7.33 13.87
N GLY A 121 4.09 -7.06 15.02
CA GLY A 121 3.72 -5.71 15.45
C GLY A 121 2.79 -5.03 14.46
N LEU A 122 3.00 -3.74 14.26
CA LEU A 122 2.22 -2.89 13.37
C LEU A 122 2.03 -3.50 11.98
N ASN A 123 3.10 -4.02 11.37
CA ASN A 123 3.02 -4.59 10.01
C ASN A 123 2.02 -5.73 9.91
N GLY A 124 1.91 -6.58 10.93
CA GLY A 124 0.94 -7.67 10.96
C GLY A 124 -0.49 -7.15 10.88
N ALA A 125 -0.85 -6.21 11.74
CA ALA A 125 -2.19 -5.63 11.80
C ALA A 125 -2.54 -4.84 10.53
N VAL A 126 -1.61 -4.03 10.02
CA VAL A 126 -1.76 -3.26 8.76
C VAL A 126 -2.07 -4.18 7.59
N PHE A 127 -1.23 -5.18 7.34
CA PHE A 127 -1.42 -6.07 6.20
C PHE A 127 -2.65 -6.95 6.34
N ALA A 128 -3.02 -7.35 7.57
CA ALA A 128 -4.25 -8.10 7.79
C ALA A 128 -5.50 -7.28 7.43
N LEU A 129 -5.58 -6.00 7.85
CA LEU A 129 -6.69 -5.13 7.46
C LEU A 129 -6.72 -4.89 5.95
N LEU A 130 -5.59 -4.55 5.34
CA LEU A 130 -5.52 -4.36 3.89
C LEU A 130 -6.02 -5.60 3.13
N ALA A 131 -5.62 -6.79 3.55
CA ALA A 131 -6.02 -8.04 2.91
C ALA A 131 -7.52 -8.34 3.09
N LEU A 132 -8.03 -8.18 4.32
CA LEU A 132 -9.44 -8.43 4.64
C LEU A 132 -10.37 -7.45 3.92
N ASP A 133 -9.97 -6.18 3.83
CA ASP A 133 -10.80 -5.13 3.27
C ASP A 133 -10.72 -5.09 1.73
N ALA A 134 -9.59 -5.46 1.15
CA ALA A 134 -9.42 -5.52 -0.29
C ALA A 134 -10.47 -6.38 -1.00
N GLY A 135 -10.83 -7.50 -0.43
CA GLY A 135 -11.85 -8.42 -0.94
C GLY A 135 -13.18 -8.39 -0.18
N GLY A 136 -13.33 -7.50 0.82
CA GLY A 136 -14.51 -7.48 1.69
C GLY A 136 -14.69 -8.78 2.48
N TYR A 137 -13.60 -9.48 2.80
CA TYR A 137 -13.64 -10.77 3.48
C TYR A 137 -14.08 -10.63 4.93
N ALA A 138 -14.94 -11.54 5.41
CA ALA A 138 -15.17 -11.68 6.84
C ALA A 138 -13.88 -12.10 7.54
N VAL A 139 -13.65 -11.61 8.77
CA VAL A 139 -12.52 -12.07 9.57
C VAL A 139 -12.71 -13.57 9.86
N PRO A 140 -11.74 -14.44 9.50
CA PRO A 140 -11.87 -15.87 9.72
C PRO A 140 -11.95 -16.24 11.22
N ALA A 141 -12.52 -17.40 11.51
CA ALA A 141 -12.52 -17.92 12.88
C ALA A 141 -11.09 -18.30 13.31
N ALA A 142 -10.68 -17.87 14.49
CA ALA A 142 -9.42 -18.29 15.07
C ALA A 142 -9.41 -19.79 15.38
N PRO A 143 -8.27 -20.47 15.31
CA PRO A 143 -8.13 -21.83 15.78
C PRO A 143 -8.52 -21.99 17.27
N ALA A 144 -9.00 -23.16 17.67
CA ALA A 144 -9.40 -23.40 19.04
C ALA A 144 -8.28 -23.06 20.03
N GLY A 145 -8.60 -22.29 21.07
CA GLY A 145 -7.66 -21.85 22.10
C GLY A 145 -6.75 -20.68 21.70
N ARG A 146 -7.01 -20.05 20.53
CA ARG A 146 -6.34 -18.83 20.07
C ARG A 146 -7.25 -17.62 20.24
N THR A 147 -6.65 -16.44 20.30
CA THR A 147 -7.39 -15.17 20.38
C THR A 147 -8.02 -14.84 19.04
N GLN A 148 -9.35 -14.66 19.03
CA GLN A 148 -10.09 -14.26 17.83
C GLN A 148 -9.70 -12.86 17.41
N ALA A 149 -9.25 -12.70 16.16
CA ALA A 149 -9.03 -11.38 15.56
C ALA A 149 -10.37 -10.70 15.26
N THR A 150 -10.37 -9.37 15.35
CA THR A 150 -11.45 -8.51 14.85
C THR A 150 -10.85 -7.30 14.15
N ARG A 151 -11.63 -6.62 13.31
CA ARG A 151 -11.18 -5.38 12.67
C ARG A 151 -10.86 -4.29 13.68
N GLU A 152 -11.71 -4.17 14.72
CA GLU A 152 -11.50 -3.23 15.82
C GLU A 152 -10.22 -3.54 16.59
N GLY A 153 -9.89 -4.84 16.78
CA GLY A 153 -8.64 -5.25 17.41
C GLY A 153 -7.42 -4.87 16.59
N TYR A 154 -7.45 -5.07 15.28
CA TYR A 154 -6.37 -4.64 14.39
C TYR A 154 -6.24 -3.12 14.30
N LEU A 155 -7.36 -2.38 14.27
CA LEU A 155 -7.34 -0.91 14.33
C LEU A 155 -6.71 -0.41 15.63
N ALA A 156 -7.10 -0.98 16.78
CA ALA A 156 -6.54 -0.61 18.07
C ALA A 156 -5.02 -0.90 18.13
N GLU A 157 -4.61 -2.04 17.57
CA GLU A 157 -3.19 -2.39 17.46
C GLU A 157 -2.43 -1.36 16.61
N ILE A 158 -2.94 -1.00 15.42
CA ILE A 158 -2.29 0.02 14.57
C ILE A 158 -2.17 1.35 15.30
N LEU A 159 -3.26 1.84 15.89
CA LEU A 159 -3.29 3.14 16.57
C LEU A 159 -2.34 3.20 17.78
N ALA A 160 -2.04 2.06 18.41
CA ALA A 160 -1.10 1.99 19.53
C ALA A 160 0.36 2.32 19.12
N TYR A 161 0.69 2.26 17.84
CA TYR A 161 2.03 2.58 17.30
C TYR A 161 2.15 4.04 16.84
N GLN A 162 1.10 4.85 16.98
CA GLN A 162 1.20 6.26 16.65
C GLN A 162 2.01 7.01 17.70
N THR A 163 3.04 7.73 17.25
CA THR A 163 3.88 8.54 18.13
C THR A 163 3.20 9.85 18.54
N PRO A 164 3.63 10.50 19.62
CA PRO A 164 3.10 11.82 20.00
C PRO A 164 3.32 12.91 18.93
N ALA A 165 4.26 12.71 18.01
CA ALA A 165 4.49 13.61 16.88
C ALA A 165 3.50 13.38 15.71
N GLY A 166 2.69 12.31 15.74
CA GLY A 166 1.65 12.02 14.76
C GLY A 166 2.00 10.93 13.76
N GLY A 167 3.27 10.69 13.45
CA GLY A 167 3.69 9.57 12.59
C GLY A 167 3.63 8.22 13.31
N PHE A 168 3.82 7.12 12.58
CA PHE A 168 3.82 5.77 13.11
C PHE A 168 5.24 5.19 13.17
N SER A 169 5.53 4.44 14.23
CA SER A 169 6.78 3.73 14.47
C SER A 169 6.59 2.21 14.36
N LEU A 170 7.68 1.45 14.16
CA LEU A 170 7.66 -0.01 14.35
C LEU A 170 7.71 -0.43 15.82
N ASP A 171 8.05 0.49 16.71
CA ASP A 171 8.18 0.26 18.15
C ASP A 171 7.02 0.94 18.89
N ALA A 172 6.15 0.13 19.50
CA ALA A 172 5.03 0.63 20.29
C ALA A 172 5.47 1.35 21.59
N ASP A 173 6.68 1.06 22.09
CA ASP A 173 7.21 1.64 23.32
C ASP A 173 7.92 3.00 23.10
N GLY A 174 7.83 3.60 21.89
CA GLY A 174 8.24 4.98 21.63
C GLY A 174 9.46 5.15 20.71
N GLY A 175 9.57 4.35 19.68
CA GLY A 175 10.55 4.54 18.60
C GLY A 175 10.26 5.79 17.75
N ASP A 176 11.24 6.18 16.93
CA ASP A 176 11.05 7.24 15.94
C ASP A 176 10.05 6.82 14.88
N ALA A 177 9.20 7.75 14.45
CA ALA A 177 8.28 7.52 13.35
C ALA A 177 9.05 7.42 12.02
N ASP A 178 8.53 6.59 11.13
CA ASP A 178 9.12 6.29 9.83
C ASP A 178 8.09 6.58 8.71
N ALA A 179 8.56 7.09 7.56
CA ALA A 179 7.67 7.50 6.48
C ALA A 179 6.94 6.31 5.83
N ASP A 180 7.63 5.18 5.61
CA ASP A 180 7.04 3.97 5.03
C ASP A 180 5.96 3.41 5.95
N ILE A 181 6.29 3.28 7.22
CA ILE A 181 5.42 2.73 8.26
C ILE A 181 4.19 3.61 8.45
N THR A 182 4.38 4.93 8.48
CA THR A 182 3.30 5.91 8.58
C THR A 182 2.37 5.81 7.36
N ALA A 183 2.92 5.75 6.16
CA ALA A 183 2.15 5.64 4.93
C ALA A 183 1.36 4.31 4.84
N MET A 184 1.98 3.20 5.24
CA MET A 184 1.32 1.89 5.27
C MET A 184 0.17 1.85 6.29
N ALA A 185 0.37 2.43 7.50
CA ALA A 185 -0.68 2.56 8.50
C ALA A 185 -1.85 3.39 7.96
N LEU A 186 -1.58 4.52 7.30
CA LEU A 186 -2.61 5.35 6.66
C LEU A 186 -3.44 4.55 5.64
N CYS A 187 -2.82 3.73 4.80
CA CYS A 187 -3.56 2.90 3.84
C CYS A 187 -4.55 1.94 4.53
N ALA A 188 -4.15 1.33 5.65
CA ALA A 188 -5.01 0.42 6.41
C ALA A 188 -6.12 1.15 7.19
N LEU A 189 -5.88 2.39 7.63
CA LEU A 189 -6.84 3.22 8.36
C LEU A 189 -7.90 3.85 7.45
N ALA A 190 -7.64 3.97 6.16
CA ALA A 190 -8.49 4.69 5.22
C ALA A 190 -9.97 4.26 5.21
N PRO A 191 -10.32 2.96 5.18
CA PRO A 191 -11.73 2.52 5.20
C PRO A 191 -12.48 2.93 6.49
N TYR A 192 -11.75 3.26 7.54
CA TYR A 192 -12.28 3.58 8.89
C TYR A 192 -12.26 5.08 9.22
N SER A 193 -11.95 5.93 8.26
CA SER A 193 -11.88 7.39 8.41
C SER A 193 -13.20 8.07 8.78
N GLY A 194 -14.31 7.34 8.76
CA GLY A 194 -15.59 7.79 9.34
C GLY A 194 -15.60 7.84 10.87
N ASP A 195 -14.68 7.13 11.56
CA ASP A 195 -14.45 7.27 12.99
C ASP A 195 -13.58 8.50 13.27
N ALA A 196 -14.03 9.34 14.21
CA ALA A 196 -13.35 10.61 14.53
C ALA A 196 -11.90 10.37 15.02
N GLY A 197 -11.68 9.35 15.85
CA GLY A 197 -10.35 9.03 16.37
C GLY A 197 -9.40 8.57 15.27
N VAL A 198 -9.90 7.75 14.32
CA VAL A 198 -9.12 7.31 13.15
C VAL A 198 -8.83 8.49 12.21
N SER A 199 -9.83 9.35 11.98
CA SER A 199 -9.66 10.55 11.16
C SER A 199 -8.63 11.51 11.73
N ASP A 200 -8.66 11.77 13.06
CA ASP A 200 -7.68 12.61 13.74
C ASP A 200 -6.27 12.01 13.68
N ALA A 201 -6.14 10.70 13.89
CA ALA A 201 -4.88 9.99 13.77
C ALA A 201 -4.31 10.08 12.34
N ALA A 202 -5.15 9.88 11.33
CA ALA A 202 -4.74 9.97 9.93
C ALA A 202 -4.30 11.40 9.58
N ARG A 203 -5.02 12.43 10.05
CA ARG A 203 -4.64 13.83 9.84
C ARG A 203 -3.29 14.14 10.46
N ALA A 204 -3.07 13.75 11.71
CA ALA A 204 -1.79 13.94 12.39
C ALA A 204 -0.64 13.24 11.64
N ALA A 205 -0.89 12.04 11.10
CA ALA A 205 0.09 11.29 10.33
C ALA A 205 0.46 11.95 9.00
N PHE A 206 -0.50 12.50 8.27
CA PHE A 206 -0.21 13.26 7.04
C PHE A 206 0.53 14.56 7.31
N LEU A 207 0.21 15.28 8.38
CA LEU A 207 0.96 16.47 8.77
C LEU A 207 2.39 16.11 9.16
N TRP A 208 2.58 15.03 9.90
CA TRP A 208 3.92 14.51 10.19
C TRP A 208 4.69 14.14 8.91
N LEU A 209 4.07 13.45 7.94
CA LEU A 209 4.68 13.14 6.65
C LEU A 209 5.08 14.42 5.90
N SER A 210 4.20 15.43 5.90
CA SER A 210 4.53 16.72 5.29
C SER A 210 5.76 17.37 5.93
N ASP A 211 5.90 17.31 7.24
CA ASP A 211 7.05 17.86 7.97
C ASP A 211 8.32 17.02 7.77
N ALA A 212 8.19 15.70 7.62
CA ALA A 212 9.30 14.78 7.37
C ALA A 212 9.84 14.83 5.94
N GLN A 213 9.05 15.37 4.99
CA GLN A 213 9.46 15.48 3.58
C GLN A 213 10.65 16.41 3.41
N GLY A 214 11.69 15.94 2.74
CA GLY A 214 12.87 16.74 2.43
C GLY A 214 12.58 17.93 1.50
N ALA A 215 13.46 18.94 1.51
CA ALA A 215 13.30 20.17 0.72
C ALA A 215 13.19 19.94 -0.79
N ASN A 216 13.69 18.81 -1.29
CA ASN A 216 13.60 18.40 -2.69
C ASN A 216 12.35 17.54 -3.00
N GLY A 217 11.39 17.45 -2.08
CA GLY A 217 10.18 16.64 -2.21
C GLY A 217 10.35 15.16 -1.87
N ASP A 218 11.56 14.73 -1.47
CA ASP A 218 11.97 13.34 -1.32
C ASP A 218 11.81 12.82 0.13
N PHE A 219 11.53 11.52 0.27
CA PHE A 219 11.47 10.80 1.55
C PHE A 219 12.68 9.87 1.77
N GLY A 220 13.75 10.01 0.97
CA GLY A 220 15.05 9.38 1.16
C GLY A 220 15.28 8.08 0.41
N SER A 221 14.23 7.40 -0.05
CA SER A 221 14.33 6.20 -0.91
C SER A 221 13.17 6.14 -1.91
N ALA A 222 13.34 5.35 -2.98
CA ALA A 222 12.25 5.14 -3.93
C ALA A 222 11.04 4.47 -3.26
N GLU A 223 11.29 3.52 -2.35
CA GLU A 223 10.25 2.81 -1.61
C GLU A 223 9.47 3.76 -0.69
N SER A 224 10.17 4.65 0.04
CA SER A 224 9.51 5.63 0.92
C SER A 224 8.63 6.59 0.13
N ASN A 225 9.15 7.14 -0.99
CA ASN A 225 8.34 7.95 -1.90
C ASN A 225 7.13 7.17 -2.42
N ALA A 226 7.31 5.91 -2.79
CA ALA A 226 6.23 5.08 -3.30
C ALA A 226 5.14 4.84 -2.25
N GLN A 227 5.49 4.50 -1.01
CA GLN A 227 4.52 4.28 0.06
C GLN A 227 3.73 5.55 0.38
N VAL A 228 4.40 6.70 0.46
CA VAL A 228 3.71 7.99 0.69
C VAL A 228 2.75 8.32 -0.45
N LEU A 229 3.13 8.12 -1.71
CA LEU A 229 2.26 8.32 -2.87
C LEU A 229 1.03 7.39 -2.84
N ILE A 230 1.18 6.13 -2.42
CA ILE A 230 0.06 5.20 -2.25
C ILE A 230 -0.89 5.71 -1.17
N ALA A 231 -0.37 6.19 -0.04
CA ALA A 231 -1.19 6.75 1.04
C ALA A 231 -1.95 8.01 0.59
N LEU A 232 -1.27 8.95 -0.07
CA LEU A 232 -1.89 10.15 -0.65
C LEU A 232 -3.02 9.78 -1.62
N ALA A 233 -2.74 8.87 -2.56
CA ALA A 233 -3.73 8.42 -3.53
C ALA A 233 -4.93 7.74 -2.85
N THR A 234 -4.70 6.98 -1.79
CA THR A 234 -5.75 6.29 -1.04
C THR A 234 -6.73 7.27 -0.38
N TYR A 235 -6.24 8.44 0.06
CA TYR A 235 -7.08 9.51 0.64
C TYR A 235 -7.52 10.58 -0.37
N GLY A 236 -7.26 10.37 -1.66
CA GLY A 236 -7.64 11.33 -2.70
C GLY A 236 -6.84 12.64 -2.65
N ILE A 237 -5.71 12.66 -1.94
CA ILE A 237 -4.81 13.81 -1.87
C ILE A 237 -3.89 13.77 -3.10
N PRO A 238 -3.92 14.79 -3.98
CA PRO A 238 -3.04 14.78 -5.15
C PRO A 238 -1.57 14.96 -4.71
N PRO A 239 -0.60 14.35 -5.41
CA PRO A 239 0.83 14.54 -5.12
C PRO A 239 1.28 15.99 -5.13
N GLU A 240 0.57 16.85 -5.86
CA GLU A 240 0.80 18.29 -6.00
C GLU A 240 0.11 19.13 -4.91
N ASP A 241 -0.50 18.53 -3.90
CA ASP A 241 -1.05 19.24 -2.76
C ASP A 241 0.02 20.10 -2.08
N ALA A 242 -0.36 21.31 -1.65
CA ALA A 242 0.58 22.30 -1.10
C ALA A 242 1.37 21.77 0.12
N HIS A 243 0.81 20.83 0.88
CA HIS A 243 1.51 20.20 2.01
C HIS A 243 2.66 19.30 1.54
N PHE A 244 2.57 18.73 0.33
CA PHE A 244 3.52 17.73 -0.21
C PHE A 244 4.37 18.25 -1.37
N VAL A 245 4.41 19.56 -1.58
CA VAL A 245 5.33 20.21 -2.52
C VAL A 245 6.39 21.00 -1.75
N LYS A 246 7.66 20.63 -1.89
CA LYS A 246 8.81 21.29 -1.27
C LYS A 246 9.75 21.79 -2.38
N ASP A 247 10.12 23.08 -2.32
CA ASP A 247 10.95 23.76 -3.35
C ASP A 247 10.45 23.51 -4.80
N GLY A 248 9.12 23.44 -4.97
CA GLY A 248 8.47 23.23 -6.26
C GLY A 248 8.50 21.78 -6.77
N ARG A 249 8.86 20.81 -5.93
CA ARG A 249 8.88 19.36 -6.24
C ARG A 249 7.96 18.59 -5.32
N SER A 250 7.16 17.73 -5.92
CA SER A 250 6.29 16.76 -5.22
C SER A 250 7.01 15.45 -4.91
N ALA A 251 6.40 14.59 -4.09
CA ALA A 251 6.88 13.21 -3.90
C ALA A 251 6.84 12.40 -5.21
N PHE A 252 5.95 12.76 -6.16
CA PHE A 252 5.90 12.13 -7.48
C PHE A 252 7.12 12.49 -8.31
N ASP A 253 7.51 13.79 -8.34
CA ASP A 253 8.74 14.24 -9.01
C ASP A 253 9.98 13.59 -8.39
N ALA A 254 9.99 13.43 -7.07
CA ALA A 254 11.05 12.76 -6.35
C ALA A 254 11.17 11.29 -6.74
N LEU A 255 10.04 10.54 -6.78
CA LEU A 255 10.03 9.13 -7.21
C LEU A 255 10.60 8.98 -8.64
N LEU A 256 10.20 9.85 -9.58
CA LEU A 256 10.70 9.78 -10.96
C LEU A 256 12.22 10.03 -11.05
N ALA A 257 12.83 10.69 -10.08
CA ALA A 257 14.28 10.90 -10.04
C ALA A 257 15.09 9.61 -9.71
N TYR A 258 14.43 8.54 -9.25
CA TYR A 258 15.04 7.23 -9.00
C TYR A 258 15.06 6.30 -10.23
N VAL A 259 14.51 6.73 -11.36
CA VAL A 259 14.55 5.96 -12.62
C VAL A 259 16.00 5.84 -13.10
N VAL A 260 16.42 4.61 -13.41
CA VAL A 260 17.77 4.36 -13.94
C VAL A 260 17.77 4.07 -15.44
N PRO A 261 18.91 4.27 -16.14
CA PRO A 261 19.04 3.90 -17.54
C PRO A 261 18.71 2.43 -17.77
N GLY A 262 17.82 2.15 -18.73
CA GLY A 262 17.33 0.79 -19.02
C GLY A 262 16.03 0.44 -18.33
N GLY A 263 15.49 1.36 -17.53
CA GLY A 263 14.22 1.25 -16.81
C GLY A 263 14.37 0.62 -15.42
N GLY A 264 13.28 0.68 -14.64
CA GLY A 264 13.27 0.35 -13.23
C GLY A 264 13.75 1.50 -12.34
N TYR A 265 13.72 1.25 -11.04
CA TYR A 265 14.00 2.26 -10.00
C TYR A 265 15.13 1.76 -9.09
N CYS A 266 16.09 2.63 -8.78
CA CYS A 266 17.10 2.34 -7.76
C CYS A 266 16.53 2.56 -6.36
N HIS A 267 17.18 1.98 -5.34
CA HIS A 267 16.79 2.16 -3.94
C HIS A 267 17.16 3.56 -3.43
N ALA A 268 18.41 3.93 -3.61
CA ALA A 268 18.93 5.25 -3.23
C ALA A 268 19.32 6.04 -4.49
N SER A 269 19.17 7.36 -4.44
CA SER A 269 19.45 8.25 -5.58
C SER A 269 20.90 8.21 -6.08
N ALA A 270 21.82 7.68 -5.29
CA ALA A 270 23.22 7.48 -5.67
C ALA A 270 23.49 6.15 -6.37
N ASP A 271 22.53 5.22 -6.39
CA ASP A 271 22.69 3.89 -6.99
C ASP A 271 22.60 3.99 -8.52
N ALA A 272 23.42 3.19 -9.20
CA ALA A 272 23.44 3.16 -10.67
C ALA A 272 22.55 2.07 -11.28
N GLU A 273 22.08 1.13 -10.47
CA GLU A 273 21.35 -0.05 -10.90
C GLU A 273 19.93 -0.09 -10.29
N ALA A 274 18.98 -0.64 -11.04
CA ALA A 274 17.64 -0.84 -10.57
C ALA A 274 17.60 -1.87 -9.43
N ASN A 275 16.82 -1.56 -8.41
CA ASN A 275 16.51 -2.46 -7.32
C ASN A 275 15.13 -3.11 -7.59
N PRO A 276 14.97 -4.44 -7.49
CA PRO A 276 13.69 -5.11 -7.75
C PRO A 276 12.57 -4.62 -6.83
N MET A 277 12.82 -4.48 -5.52
CA MET A 277 11.82 -4.00 -4.56
C MET A 277 11.40 -2.56 -4.90
N ALA A 278 12.38 -1.65 -5.11
CA ALA A 278 12.10 -0.26 -5.47
C ALA A 278 11.26 -0.16 -6.75
N SER A 279 11.56 -0.99 -7.74
CA SER A 279 10.83 -1.00 -9.03
C SER A 279 9.39 -1.50 -8.88
N GLU A 280 9.16 -2.53 -8.09
CA GLU A 280 7.81 -3.04 -7.81
C GLU A 280 7.00 -2.06 -6.94
N GLN A 281 7.63 -1.43 -5.95
CA GLN A 281 6.98 -0.41 -5.13
C GLN A 281 6.65 0.85 -5.96
N ALA A 282 7.53 1.26 -6.85
CA ALA A 282 7.25 2.34 -7.79
C ALA A 282 6.07 2.01 -8.72
N LEU A 283 5.98 0.77 -9.23
CA LEU A 283 4.82 0.32 -10.01
C LEU A 283 3.51 0.46 -9.22
N LEU A 284 3.50 0.07 -7.94
CA LEU A 284 2.33 0.22 -7.07
C LEU A 284 1.95 1.69 -6.89
N ALA A 285 2.92 2.56 -6.64
CA ALA A 285 2.69 3.99 -6.44
C ALA A 285 2.15 4.67 -7.71
N LEU A 286 2.77 4.41 -8.86
CA LEU A 286 2.32 4.93 -10.15
C LEU A 286 0.91 4.43 -10.49
N THR A 287 0.61 3.17 -10.18
CA THR A 287 -0.73 2.60 -10.30
C THR A 287 -1.73 3.35 -9.41
N ALA A 288 -1.39 3.57 -8.14
CA ALA A 288 -2.26 4.25 -7.19
C ALA A 288 -2.58 5.69 -7.64
N VAL A 289 -1.55 6.46 -8.03
CA VAL A 289 -1.71 7.85 -8.50
C VAL A 289 -2.51 7.91 -9.81
N THR A 290 -2.21 7.05 -10.77
CA THR A 290 -2.96 7.02 -12.05
C THR A 290 -4.44 6.68 -11.82
N ARG A 291 -4.75 5.70 -10.97
CA ARG A 291 -6.13 5.34 -10.61
C ARG A 291 -6.86 6.47 -9.90
N GLN A 292 -6.19 7.14 -8.94
CA GLN A 292 -6.74 8.31 -8.26
C GLN A 292 -7.13 9.40 -9.27
N ARG A 293 -6.24 9.74 -10.19
CA ARG A 293 -6.49 10.79 -11.21
C ARG A 293 -7.58 10.40 -12.20
N ALA A 294 -7.73 9.10 -12.45
CA ALA A 294 -8.82 8.57 -13.27
C ALA A 294 -10.16 8.48 -12.52
N GLY A 295 -10.19 8.76 -11.21
CA GLY A 295 -11.39 8.60 -10.37
C GLY A 295 -11.77 7.14 -10.16
N GLU A 296 -10.82 6.23 -10.29
CA GLU A 296 -11.00 4.81 -10.06
C GLU A 296 -10.80 4.43 -8.59
N SER A 297 -11.23 3.21 -8.21
CA SER A 297 -11.02 2.69 -6.85
C SER A 297 -9.53 2.63 -6.51
N GLY A 298 -9.18 2.92 -5.24
CA GLY A 298 -7.80 2.91 -4.75
C GLY A 298 -7.08 1.58 -4.95
N LEU A 299 -5.75 1.57 -4.79
CA LEU A 299 -4.90 0.40 -5.06
C LEU A 299 -5.40 -0.86 -4.33
N TYR A 300 -5.75 -0.72 -3.06
CA TYR A 300 -6.20 -1.82 -2.20
C TYR A 300 -7.73 -1.99 -2.15
N ALA A 301 -8.52 -1.08 -2.72
CA ALA A 301 -9.97 -1.20 -2.79
C ALA A 301 -10.38 -2.00 -4.03
N MET A 302 -10.63 -3.30 -3.88
CA MET A 302 -10.86 -4.22 -5.00
C MET A 302 -12.32 -4.70 -5.09
N THR A 303 -13.11 -4.51 -4.04
CA THR A 303 -14.58 -4.67 -4.05
C THR A 303 -15.23 -3.30 -4.08
N GLY A 304 -16.21 -3.10 -4.96
CA GLY A 304 -16.81 -1.82 -5.28
C GLY A 304 -17.24 -0.98 -4.08
N ASP A 305 -17.38 0.34 -4.30
CA ASP A 305 -17.98 1.36 -3.43
C ASP A 305 -17.30 1.70 -2.08
N ALA A 306 -16.06 1.32 -1.82
CA ALA A 306 -15.31 2.02 -0.79
C ALA A 306 -15.01 3.43 -1.34
N GLY A 307 -15.84 4.41 -0.98
CA GLY A 307 -15.63 5.81 -1.35
C GLY A 307 -14.23 6.26 -0.87
N THR A 308 -13.57 7.07 -1.69
CA THR A 308 -12.30 7.67 -1.31
C THR A 308 -12.53 8.52 -0.05
N PRO A 309 -11.82 8.28 1.06
CA PRO A 309 -11.94 9.13 2.23
C PRO A 309 -11.47 10.55 1.89
N HIS A 310 -12.18 11.55 2.38
CA HIS A 310 -11.77 12.94 2.24
C HIS A 310 -11.27 13.47 3.56
N LEU A 311 -9.99 13.79 3.62
CA LEU A 311 -9.36 14.37 4.79
C LEU A 311 -9.00 15.83 4.50
N ASN A 312 -9.42 16.75 5.38
CA ASN A 312 -9.04 18.15 5.30
C ASN A 312 -7.79 18.39 6.17
N LEU A 313 -6.65 18.59 5.53
CA LEU A 313 -5.39 18.85 6.21
C LEU A 313 -5.30 20.26 6.78
N ASP A 314 -6.03 21.23 6.22
CA ASP A 314 -6.11 22.63 6.69
C ASP A 314 -7.07 22.83 7.86
N ALA A 315 -7.82 21.81 8.26
CA ALA A 315 -8.70 21.93 9.41
C ALA A 315 -7.86 22.24 10.67
N ALA A 316 -8.10 23.40 11.28
CA ALA A 316 -7.50 23.73 12.57
C ALA A 316 -7.83 22.61 13.58
N ASP A 317 -6.88 22.27 14.44
CA ASP A 317 -7.08 21.29 15.52
C ASP A 317 -8.37 21.62 16.22
N GLY A 318 -9.34 20.71 16.10
CA GLY A 318 -10.71 20.97 16.47
C GLY A 318 -10.80 21.57 17.85
N ALA A 319 -11.37 22.75 17.89
CA ALA A 319 -11.90 23.35 19.07
C ALA A 319 -12.96 22.44 19.72
N ASN A 320 -12.53 21.44 20.44
CA ASN A 320 -13.34 20.63 21.36
C ASN A 320 -12.55 20.37 22.65
N LYS A 321 -12.02 21.45 23.23
CA LYS A 321 -11.71 21.56 24.65
C LYS A 321 -12.59 22.65 25.25
N GLU A 322 -13.89 22.47 25.20
CA GLU A 322 -14.83 23.16 26.06
C GLU A 322 -16.04 22.26 26.27
N GLN A 323 -16.13 21.64 27.38
CA GLN A 323 -17.08 21.59 28.47
C GLN A 323 -17.04 20.26 29.21
#